data_6feb07757f176eabeed2763e42d6290c
#
_entry.id   6feb07757f176eabeed2763e42d6290c
#
_cell.length_a   1.000
_cell.length_b   1.000
_cell.length_c   1.000
_cell.angle_alpha   90.00
_cell.angle_beta   90.00
_cell.angle_gamma   90.00
#
_symmetry.space_group_name_H-M   'P 1'
#
loop_
_entity.id
_entity.type
_entity.pdbx_description
1 polymer ?
#
loop_
_entity_poly.entity_id
_entity_poly.type
_entity_poly.pdbx_seq_one_letter_code
_entity_poly.pdbx_strand_id
1 'polypeptide(L)'
;LGAVFEMTRALAALPFSKIWLPSMGILPGICYYILLVFICMPKEYRTRIYSVFKEYRQAIGIACCVLLISVFFWRALLPNEMEVHFIDVGQGDCALVLTPHGHAMFFDTGGTKDGSFDIGARVDIPYLLHYGIREVDYIFLSHAHEDHAAGAGAILSRIPVKHVYTADEGRAAYARSMRFGDNNPLLSKMSRAVAGQTIVIDGVSVDILYAPPYDKMDSATGNEVSNVYRVRYGNCSFLFTGDLIKEHEEKMISMLGELHTTVVKVPHHGSDTSSSEDFVTATSPLYAVYCVGADNSFGHPRSSVVERYERNGAKTLRTDRDGAIVFRTDGNRLTVHTFAEGKIFGD
;
A
#
# COMPACT_ATOMS: atom_id res chain seq x y z
N LEU A 1 -5.74 -23.47 32.39
CA LEU A 1 -5.28 -22.44 31.41
C LEU A 1 -4.05 -22.92 30.63
N GLY A 2 -2.99 -23.51 31.28
CA GLY A 2 -1.77 -23.97 30.61
C GLY A 2 -2.03 -25.05 29.52
N ALA A 3 -2.86 -26.06 29.83
CA ALA A 3 -3.20 -27.13 28.90
C ALA A 3 -3.98 -26.60 27.65
N VAL A 4 -4.86 -25.63 27.83
CA VAL A 4 -5.58 -24.97 26.73
C VAL A 4 -4.62 -24.21 25.85
N PHE A 5 -3.66 -23.49 26.45
CA PHE A 5 -2.64 -22.74 25.71
C PHE A 5 -1.74 -23.66 24.87
N GLU A 6 -1.25 -24.77 25.44
CA GLU A 6 -0.43 -25.76 24.72
C GLU A 6 -1.21 -26.46 23.60
N MET A 7 -2.49 -26.79 23.84
CA MET A 7 -3.35 -27.37 22.82
C MET A 7 -3.60 -26.39 21.66
N THR A 8 -3.86 -25.11 21.97
CA THR A 8 -4.02 -24.06 20.95
C THR A 8 -2.74 -23.87 20.15
N ARG A 9 -1.57 -23.92 20.82
CA ARG A 9 -0.26 -23.81 20.18
C ARG A 9 0.02 -25.00 19.26
N ALA A 10 -0.28 -26.22 19.71
CA ALA A 10 -0.16 -27.43 18.91
C ALA A 10 -1.08 -27.41 17.67
N LEU A 11 -2.33 -26.96 17.83
CA LEU A 11 -3.27 -26.81 16.73
C LEU A 11 -2.82 -25.72 15.74
N ALA A 12 -2.27 -24.62 16.23
CA ALA A 12 -1.73 -23.54 15.39
C ALA A 12 -0.47 -23.95 14.59
N ALA A 13 0.24 -25.00 15.03
CA ALA A 13 1.40 -25.55 14.36
C ALA A 13 1.06 -26.58 13.26
N LEU A 14 -0.19 -27.02 13.18
CA LEU A 14 -0.59 -27.96 12.12
C LEU A 14 -0.54 -27.33 10.73
N PRO A 15 -0.15 -28.06 9.69
CA PRO A 15 -0.27 -27.60 8.32
C PRO A 15 -1.75 -27.27 8.04
N PHE A 16 -1.98 -26.14 7.36
CA PHE A 16 -3.33 -25.60 7.06
C PHE A 16 -4.13 -25.08 8.27
N SER A 17 -3.54 -24.94 9.44
CA SER A 17 -4.18 -24.33 10.61
C SER A 17 -4.55 -22.84 10.42
N LYS A 18 -3.92 -22.18 9.44
CA LYS A 18 -4.16 -20.78 9.07
C LYS A 18 -4.55 -20.73 7.60
N ILE A 19 -5.77 -20.26 7.34
CA ILE A 19 -6.27 -20.00 5.99
C ILE A 19 -6.50 -18.49 5.92
N TRP A 20 -5.77 -17.83 5.02
CA TRP A 20 -5.98 -16.43 4.72
C TRP A 20 -7.13 -16.29 3.73
N LEU A 21 -8.22 -15.69 4.17
CA LEU A 21 -9.39 -15.41 3.32
C LEU A 21 -9.51 -13.90 3.13
N PRO A 22 -9.89 -13.44 1.93
CA PRO A 22 -10.30 -12.06 1.75
C PRO A 22 -11.44 -11.71 2.70
N SER A 23 -11.57 -10.44 3.06
CA SER A 23 -12.73 -9.99 3.83
C SER A 23 -14.02 -10.36 3.08
N MET A 24 -14.95 -11.01 3.75
CA MET A 24 -16.27 -11.26 3.16
C MET A 24 -16.98 -9.91 3.02
N GLY A 25 -17.28 -9.51 1.79
CA GLY A 25 -18.14 -8.38 1.54
C GLY A 25 -19.55 -8.60 2.12
N ILE A 26 -20.35 -7.55 2.17
CA ILE A 26 -21.71 -7.59 2.73
C ILE A 26 -22.57 -8.67 2.06
N LEU A 27 -22.51 -8.79 0.74
CA LEU A 27 -23.32 -9.73 -0.03
C LEU A 27 -23.00 -11.20 0.27
N PRO A 28 -21.74 -11.68 0.23
CA PRO A 28 -21.40 -13.02 0.68
C PRO A 28 -21.77 -13.29 2.15
N GLY A 29 -21.63 -12.28 3.02
CA GLY A 29 -22.06 -12.38 4.42
C GLY A 29 -23.57 -12.63 4.55
N ILE A 30 -24.38 -11.87 3.83
CA ILE A 30 -25.83 -12.09 3.78
C ILE A 30 -26.16 -13.49 3.26
N CYS A 31 -25.54 -13.93 2.17
CA CYS A 31 -25.74 -15.27 1.60
C CYS A 31 -25.38 -16.38 2.60
N TYR A 32 -24.29 -16.20 3.35
CA TYR A 32 -23.89 -17.14 4.41
C TYR A 32 -24.96 -17.25 5.49
N TYR A 33 -25.47 -16.13 6.01
CA TYR A 33 -26.50 -16.16 7.05
C TYR A 33 -27.84 -16.70 6.52
N ILE A 34 -28.23 -16.39 5.28
CA ILE A 34 -29.43 -16.98 4.65
C ILE A 34 -29.29 -18.50 4.57
N LEU A 35 -28.11 -19.00 4.14
CA LEU A 35 -27.85 -20.44 4.08
C LEU A 35 -27.91 -21.09 5.46
N LEU A 36 -27.32 -20.44 6.47
CA LEU A 36 -27.32 -20.93 7.85
C LEU A 36 -28.73 -21.00 8.42
N VAL A 37 -29.56 -19.97 8.20
CA VAL A 37 -30.96 -19.94 8.58
C VAL A 37 -31.72 -21.07 7.86
N PHE A 38 -31.50 -21.29 6.57
CA PHE A 38 -32.13 -22.35 5.79
C PHE A 38 -31.76 -23.74 6.33
N ILE A 39 -30.49 -23.97 6.70
CA ILE A 39 -30.03 -25.25 7.27
C ILE A 39 -30.69 -25.51 8.64
N CYS A 40 -30.79 -24.47 9.48
CA CYS A 40 -31.41 -24.59 10.83
C CYS A 40 -32.95 -24.58 10.83
N MET A 41 -33.57 -24.30 9.68
CA MET A 41 -35.03 -24.20 9.57
C MET A 41 -35.69 -25.58 9.71
N PRO A 42 -36.87 -25.68 10.36
CA PRO A 42 -37.67 -26.92 10.42
C PRO A 42 -37.98 -27.51 9.04
N LYS A 43 -38.03 -28.84 8.97
CA LYS A 43 -38.20 -29.59 7.71
C LYS A 43 -39.41 -29.14 6.88
N GLU A 44 -40.50 -28.81 7.55
CA GLU A 44 -41.77 -28.38 6.92
C GLU A 44 -41.57 -27.11 6.09
N TYR A 45 -40.85 -26.12 6.63
CA TYR A 45 -40.59 -24.86 5.93
C TYR A 45 -39.58 -25.07 4.78
N ARG A 46 -38.56 -25.90 4.99
CA ARG A 46 -37.61 -26.24 3.93
C ARG A 46 -38.27 -26.93 2.75
N THR A 47 -39.17 -27.86 3.00
CA THR A 47 -39.92 -28.55 1.91
C THR A 47 -40.84 -27.60 1.14
N ARG A 48 -41.46 -26.63 1.83
CA ARG A 48 -42.27 -25.59 1.18
C ARG A 48 -41.44 -24.67 0.32
N ILE A 49 -40.29 -24.21 0.81
CA ILE A 49 -39.32 -23.38 0.03
C ILE A 49 -38.84 -24.16 -1.18
N TYR A 50 -38.49 -25.44 -1.02
CA TYR A 50 -38.04 -26.30 -2.12
C TYR A 50 -39.14 -26.50 -3.19
N SER A 51 -40.41 -26.68 -2.79
CA SER A 51 -41.50 -26.81 -3.75
C SER A 51 -41.70 -25.53 -4.59
N VAL A 52 -41.65 -24.37 -3.95
CA VAL A 52 -41.70 -23.06 -4.65
C VAL A 52 -40.49 -22.91 -5.60
N PHE A 53 -39.27 -23.23 -5.12
CA PHE A 53 -38.07 -23.17 -5.95
C PHE A 53 -38.18 -24.12 -7.15
N LYS A 54 -38.71 -25.32 -6.96
CA LYS A 54 -38.92 -26.29 -8.04
C LYS A 54 -39.91 -25.79 -9.09
N GLU A 55 -40.97 -25.14 -8.65
CA GLU A 55 -42.00 -24.57 -9.51
C GLU A 55 -41.45 -23.43 -10.38
N TYR A 56 -40.68 -22.51 -9.77
CA TYR A 56 -40.16 -21.33 -10.45
C TYR A 56 -38.73 -21.47 -10.93
N ARG A 57 -38.13 -22.67 -10.92
CA ARG A 57 -36.68 -22.90 -11.19
C ARG A 57 -36.18 -22.29 -12.50
N GLN A 58 -37.01 -22.30 -13.56
CA GLN A 58 -36.64 -21.72 -14.85
C GLN A 58 -36.62 -20.18 -14.78
N ALA A 59 -37.65 -19.58 -14.20
CA ALA A 59 -37.70 -18.14 -14.01
C ALA A 59 -36.56 -17.62 -13.11
N ILE A 60 -36.30 -18.33 -12.01
CA ILE A 60 -35.19 -18.02 -11.11
C ILE A 60 -33.84 -18.15 -11.86
N GLY A 61 -33.65 -19.22 -12.64
CA GLY A 61 -32.44 -19.41 -13.46
C GLY A 61 -32.25 -18.28 -14.47
N ILE A 62 -33.32 -17.90 -15.18
CA ILE A 62 -33.25 -16.77 -16.12
C ILE A 62 -32.93 -15.46 -15.38
N ALA A 63 -33.59 -15.18 -14.26
CA ALA A 63 -33.32 -13.98 -13.46
C ALA A 63 -31.85 -13.93 -12.95
N CYS A 64 -31.33 -15.06 -12.47
CA CYS A 64 -29.91 -15.16 -12.07
C CYS A 64 -28.95 -14.90 -13.26
N CYS A 65 -29.24 -15.49 -14.43
CA CYS A 65 -28.44 -15.25 -15.64
C CYS A 65 -28.48 -13.77 -16.07
N VAL A 66 -29.65 -13.16 -16.08
CA VAL A 66 -29.81 -11.73 -16.42
C VAL A 66 -29.04 -10.87 -15.42
N LEU A 67 -29.16 -11.17 -14.11
CA LEU A 67 -28.41 -10.44 -13.07
C LEU A 67 -26.90 -10.57 -13.26
N LEU A 68 -26.40 -11.79 -13.50
CA LEU A 68 -24.97 -12.04 -13.73
C LEU A 68 -24.45 -11.30 -14.97
N ILE A 69 -25.22 -11.35 -16.07
CA ILE A 69 -24.90 -10.64 -17.30
C ILE A 69 -24.91 -9.12 -17.04
N SER A 70 -25.90 -8.61 -16.33
CA SER A 70 -25.99 -7.18 -16.00
C SER A 70 -24.82 -6.74 -15.13
N VAL A 71 -24.42 -7.52 -14.13
CA VAL A 71 -23.25 -7.25 -13.28
C VAL A 71 -21.96 -7.29 -14.10
N PHE A 72 -21.83 -8.26 -15.03
CA PHE A 72 -20.66 -8.35 -15.91
C PHE A 72 -20.54 -7.10 -16.81
N PHE A 73 -21.64 -6.71 -17.48
CA PHE A 73 -21.63 -5.49 -18.29
C PHE A 73 -21.44 -4.22 -17.47
N TRP A 74 -22.04 -4.15 -16.28
CA TRP A 74 -21.81 -3.04 -15.36
C TRP A 74 -20.32 -2.90 -15.00
N ARG A 75 -19.65 -4.01 -14.64
CA ARG A 75 -18.22 -3.98 -14.35
C ARG A 75 -17.36 -3.62 -15.57
N ALA A 76 -17.75 -4.07 -16.76
CA ALA A 76 -17.04 -3.73 -18.01
C ALA A 76 -17.20 -2.25 -18.41
N LEU A 77 -18.22 -1.57 -17.90
CA LEU A 77 -18.47 -0.15 -18.15
C LEU A 77 -17.85 0.78 -17.09
N LEU A 78 -17.41 0.21 -15.96
CA LEU A 78 -16.70 1.00 -14.96
C LEU A 78 -15.33 1.41 -15.52
N PRO A 79 -14.90 2.66 -15.28
CA PRO A 79 -13.57 3.09 -15.68
C PRO A 79 -12.51 2.21 -15.00
N ASN A 80 -11.49 1.87 -15.75
CA ASN A 80 -10.32 1.20 -15.20
C ASN A 80 -9.50 2.25 -14.44
N GLU A 81 -9.61 2.28 -13.14
CA GLU A 81 -8.92 3.25 -12.28
C GLU A 81 -7.68 2.64 -11.65
N MET A 82 -6.64 3.43 -11.57
CA MET A 82 -5.51 3.17 -10.69
C MET A 82 -5.82 3.75 -9.31
N GLU A 83 -5.56 2.99 -8.26
CA GLU A 83 -5.68 3.47 -6.88
C GLU A 83 -4.29 3.59 -6.24
N VAL A 84 -4.06 4.68 -5.50
CA VAL A 84 -2.84 4.89 -4.72
C VAL A 84 -3.24 5.16 -3.28
N HIS A 85 -2.87 4.25 -2.39
CA HIS A 85 -3.23 4.26 -0.99
C HIS A 85 -2.01 4.62 -0.16
N PHE A 86 -2.03 5.73 0.55
CA PHE A 86 -1.09 6.02 1.63
C PHE A 86 -1.69 5.46 2.92
N ILE A 87 -1.12 4.37 3.41
CA ILE A 87 -1.66 3.61 4.53
C ILE A 87 -1.18 4.23 5.83
N ASP A 88 -2.09 4.44 6.77
CA ASP A 88 -1.70 4.88 8.11
C ASP A 88 -1.07 3.71 8.88
N VAL A 89 0.24 3.75 8.97
CA VAL A 89 1.08 2.78 9.70
C VAL A 89 1.68 3.39 10.99
N GLY A 90 1.19 4.56 11.38
CA GLY A 90 1.83 5.39 12.38
C GLY A 90 3.02 6.15 11.78
N GLN A 91 4.14 6.20 12.50
CA GLN A 91 5.36 6.83 11.98
C GLN A 91 6.04 5.88 10.99
N GLY A 92 6.11 6.29 9.72
CA GLY A 92 6.73 5.51 8.64
C GLY A 92 6.00 5.63 7.31
N ASP A 93 6.62 5.15 6.24
CA ASP A 93 6.07 5.17 4.89
C ASP A 93 5.49 3.82 4.51
N CYS A 94 4.25 3.83 4.06
CA CYS A 94 3.63 2.68 3.43
C CYS A 94 2.63 3.16 2.38
N ALA A 95 2.89 2.86 1.12
CA ALA A 95 1.94 3.14 0.06
C ALA A 95 1.71 1.90 -0.81
N LEU A 96 0.45 1.65 -1.15
CA LEU A 96 0.02 0.57 -2.03
C LEU A 96 -0.56 1.16 -3.30
N VAL A 97 -0.03 0.78 -4.44
CA VAL A 97 -0.58 1.12 -5.76
C VAL A 97 -1.27 -0.10 -6.33
N LEU A 98 -2.54 0.06 -6.69
CA LEU A 98 -3.33 -0.92 -7.40
C LEU A 98 -3.55 -0.46 -8.84
N THR A 99 -3.12 -1.25 -9.80
CA THR A 99 -3.35 -0.95 -11.20
C THR A 99 -4.81 -1.22 -11.61
N PRO A 100 -5.26 -0.73 -12.77
CA PRO A 100 -6.64 -0.92 -13.25
C PRO A 100 -7.13 -2.37 -13.29
N HIS A 101 -6.27 -3.35 -13.49
CA HIS A 101 -6.65 -4.77 -13.51
C HIS A 101 -6.19 -5.54 -12.26
N GLY A 102 -5.77 -4.83 -11.21
CA GLY A 102 -5.56 -5.41 -9.88
C GLY A 102 -4.15 -5.93 -9.60
N HIS A 103 -3.13 -5.51 -10.36
CA HIS A 103 -1.74 -5.70 -9.97
C HIS A 103 -1.41 -4.82 -8.76
N ALA A 104 -0.65 -5.34 -7.82
CA ALA A 104 -0.34 -4.69 -6.55
C ALA A 104 1.15 -4.36 -6.43
N MET A 105 1.45 -3.11 -6.07
CA MET A 105 2.82 -2.64 -5.88
C MET A 105 2.91 -1.85 -4.58
N PHE A 106 3.87 -2.18 -3.72
CA PHE A 106 4.18 -1.37 -2.54
C PHE A 106 5.33 -0.39 -2.82
N PHE A 107 5.21 0.79 -2.26
CA PHE A 107 6.28 1.79 -2.12
C PHE A 107 6.50 2.01 -0.63
N ASP A 108 7.56 1.44 -0.10
CA ASP A 108 7.81 1.19 1.30
C ASP A 108 6.67 0.39 1.99
N THR A 109 6.90 -0.09 3.19
CA THR A 109 6.01 -1.02 3.89
C THR A 109 5.87 -0.71 5.37
N GLY A 110 6.33 0.45 5.79
CA GLY A 110 6.30 0.83 7.19
C GLY A 110 7.08 -0.10 8.11
N GLY A 111 6.93 0.14 9.38
CA GLY A 111 7.54 -0.65 10.43
C GLY A 111 7.75 0.12 11.71
N THR A 112 8.13 -0.57 12.79
CA THR A 112 8.53 0.06 14.04
C THR A 112 9.98 -0.26 14.35
N LYS A 113 10.74 0.74 14.79
CA LYS A 113 12.17 0.62 15.07
C LYS A 113 12.47 -0.47 16.11
N ASP A 114 11.67 -0.55 17.15
CA ASP A 114 11.82 -1.54 18.21
C ASP A 114 11.16 -2.90 17.92
N GLY A 115 10.32 -2.96 16.86
CA GLY A 115 9.54 -4.14 16.48
C GLY A 115 8.46 -4.56 17.45
N SER A 116 8.06 -3.68 18.31
CA SER A 116 6.95 -3.93 19.24
C SER A 116 5.65 -4.21 18.51
N PHE A 117 5.51 -3.69 17.29
CA PHE A 117 4.35 -3.89 16.44
C PHE A 117 4.78 -4.27 15.02
N ASP A 118 4.37 -5.45 14.57
CA ASP A 118 4.64 -5.94 13.21
C ASP A 118 3.62 -5.33 12.23
N ILE A 119 3.99 -4.22 11.59
CA ILE A 119 3.15 -3.49 10.63
C ILE A 119 2.77 -4.42 9.47
N GLY A 120 3.72 -5.13 8.87
CA GLY A 120 3.45 -6.03 7.76
C GLY A 120 2.39 -7.08 8.09
N ALA A 121 2.48 -7.69 9.28
CA ALA A 121 1.54 -8.72 9.70
C ALA A 121 0.17 -8.19 10.16
N ARG A 122 0.14 -7.00 10.75
CA ARG A 122 -1.06 -6.47 11.43
C ARG A 122 -1.79 -5.39 10.65
N VAL A 123 -1.10 -4.75 9.69
CA VAL A 123 -1.68 -3.69 8.83
C VAL A 123 -1.65 -4.12 7.38
N ASP A 124 -0.47 -4.34 6.78
CA ASP A 124 -0.32 -4.51 5.33
C ASP A 124 -1.03 -5.77 4.82
N ILE A 125 -0.81 -6.92 5.46
CA ILE A 125 -1.45 -8.17 5.03
C ILE A 125 -2.97 -8.12 5.20
N PRO A 126 -3.55 -7.69 6.34
CA PRO A 126 -4.99 -7.46 6.45
C PRO A 126 -5.53 -6.47 5.42
N TYR A 127 -4.78 -5.40 5.10
CA TYR A 127 -5.15 -4.42 4.10
C TYR A 127 -5.23 -5.06 2.70
N LEU A 128 -4.19 -5.80 2.27
CA LEU A 128 -4.19 -6.57 1.02
C LEU A 128 -5.39 -7.51 0.93
N LEU A 129 -5.65 -8.27 2.00
CA LEU A 129 -6.76 -9.23 2.04
C LEU A 129 -8.13 -8.54 1.99
N HIS A 130 -8.24 -7.34 2.56
CA HIS A 130 -9.46 -6.53 2.47
C HIS A 130 -9.80 -6.20 1.00
N TYR A 131 -8.80 -5.87 0.20
CA TYR A 131 -8.95 -5.63 -1.24
C TYR A 131 -8.94 -6.92 -2.09
N GLY A 132 -8.88 -8.09 -1.46
CA GLY A 132 -8.88 -9.40 -2.15
C GLY A 132 -7.54 -9.73 -2.81
N ILE A 133 -6.48 -9.01 -2.51
CA ILE A 133 -5.15 -9.17 -3.08
C ILE A 133 -4.44 -10.32 -2.39
N ARG A 134 -3.93 -11.27 -3.17
CA ARG A 134 -3.25 -12.48 -2.69
C ARG A 134 -1.83 -12.63 -3.19
N GLU A 135 -1.39 -11.73 -4.04
CA GLU A 135 -0.05 -11.67 -4.61
C GLU A 135 0.35 -10.20 -4.75
N VAL A 136 1.61 -9.89 -4.52
CA VAL A 136 2.21 -8.57 -4.75
C VAL A 136 3.20 -8.69 -5.90
N ASP A 137 3.04 -7.87 -6.94
CA ASP A 137 3.93 -7.90 -8.09
C ASP A 137 5.29 -7.30 -7.75
N TYR A 138 5.29 -6.14 -7.10
CA TYR A 138 6.51 -5.41 -6.75
C TYR A 138 6.46 -4.81 -5.36
N ILE A 139 7.60 -4.83 -4.69
CA ILE A 139 7.87 -3.98 -3.52
C ILE A 139 9.05 -3.09 -3.89
N PHE A 140 8.86 -1.78 -3.86
CA PHE A 140 9.89 -0.77 -4.08
C PHE A 140 10.26 -0.16 -2.72
N LEU A 141 11.46 -0.41 -2.25
CA LEU A 141 11.95 0.13 -0.99
C LEU A 141 12.87 1.32 -1.27
N SER A 142 12.59 2.41 -0.58
CA SER A 142 13.39 3.63 -0.69
C SER A 142 14.77 3.44 -0.06
N HIS A 143 14.82 2.92 1.15
CA HIS A 143 16.03 2.61 1.89
C HIS A 143 15.76 1.58 3.01
N ALA A 144 16.78 1.19 3.79
CA ALA A 144 16.69 0.05 4.70
C ALA A 144 16.29 0.41 6.14
N HIS A 145 15.80 1.62 6.44
CA HIS A 145 15.29 1.91 7.78
C HIS A 145 14.02 1.11 8.08
N GLU A 146 13.81 0.81 9.36
CA GLU A 146 12.72 -0.06 9.80
C GLU A 146 11.35 0.54 9.47
N ASP A 147 11.17 1.84 9.59
CA ASP A 147 9.92 2.56 9.30
C ASP A 147 9.58 2.65 7.80
N HIS A 148 10.44 2.08 6.94
CA HIS A 148 10.22 1.91 5.49
C HIS A 148 10.20 0.44 5.07
N ALA A 149 11.11 -0.39 5.60
CA ALA A 149 11.37 -1.71 5.05
C ALA A 149 10.89 -2.88 5.94
N ALA A 150 10.60 -2.66 7.24
CA ALA A 150 10.37 -3.78 8.15
C ALA A 150 9.11 -4.58 7.82
N GLY A 151 8.03 -3.93 7.36
CA GLY A 151 6.78 -4.60 6.98
C GLY A 151 6.95 -5.61 5.85
N ALA A 152 7.92 -5.38 4.94
CA ALA A 152 8.21 -6.29 3.85
C ALA A 152 8.60 -7.70 4.33
N GLY A 153 9.18 -7.82 5.52
CA GLY A 153 9.53 -9.12 6.11
C GLY A 153 8.33 -10.04 6.31
N ALA A 154 7.25 -9.50 6.87
CA ALA A 154 6.01 -10.26 7.05
C ALA A 154 5.31 -10.54 5.72
N ILE A 155 5.28 -9.55 4.81
CA ILE A 155 4.67 -9.70 3.47
C ILE A 155 5.38 -10.83 2.71
N LEU A 156 6.70 -10.77 2.57
CA LEU A 156 7.52 -11.78 1.89
C LEU A 156 7.35 -13.19 2.46
N SER A 157 7.15 -13.28 3.79
CA SER A 157 7.00 -14.56 4.48
C SER A 157 5.63 -15.22 4.29
N ARG A 158 4.59 -14.46 3.91
CA ARG A 158 3.20 -14.93 3.97
C ARG A 158 2.40 -14.72 2.68
N ILE A 159 2.82 -13.77 1.85
CA ILE A 159 2.18 -13.42 0.58
C ILE A 159 3.18 -13.67 -0.54
N PRO A 160 2.80 -14.28 -1.66
CA PRO A 160 3.64 -14.35 -2.84
C PRO A 160 4.03 -12.95 -3.30
N VAL A 161 5.34 -12.69 -3.43
CA VAL A 161 5.90 -11.45 -3.98
C VAL A 161 6.79 -11.82 -5.17
N LYS A 162 6.62 -11.15 -6.31
CA LYS A 162 7.42 -11.46 -7.51
C LYS A 162 8.81 -10.84 -7.42
N HIS A 163 8.90 -9.53 -7.17
CA HIS A 163 10.15 -8.77 -7.18
C HIS A 163 10.22 -7.75 -6.04
N VAL A 164 11.42 -7.51 -5.53
CA VAL A 164 11.69 -6.45 -4.56
C VAL A 164 12.84 -5.60 -5.09
N TYR A 165 12.60 -4.30 -5.25
CA TYR A 165 13.62 -3.32 -5.59
C TYR A 165 14.10 -2.61 -4.32
N THR A 166 15.41 -2.47 -4.17
CA THR A 166 16.05 -1.90 -2.97
C THR A 166 17.05 -0.82 -3.34
N ALA A 167 17.38 0.04 -2.39
CA ALA A 167 18.55 0.92 -2.53
C ALA A 167 19.86 0.13 -2.40
N ASP A 168 20.99 0.83 -2.52
CA ASP A 168 22.32 0.22 -2.61
C ASP A 168 22.96 -0.12 -1.25
N GLU A 169 22.17 -0.23 -0.19
CA GLU A 169 22.66 -0.53 1.17
C GLU A 169 23.07 -2.00 1.38
N GLY A 170 22.73 -2.84 0.41
CA GLY A 170 23.05 -4.25 0.40
C GLY A 170 22.07 -5.12 1.21
N ARG A 171 22.06 -6.41 0.91
CA ARG A 171 21.11 -7.39 1.46
C ARG A 171 21.11 -7.49 2.99
N ALA A 172 22.27 -7.31 3.62
CA ALA A 172 22.41 -7.41 5.07
C ALA A 172 21.68 -6.28 5.81
N ALA A 173 21.60 -5.06 5.24
CA ALA A 173 20.86 -3.97 5.82
C ALA A 173 19.36 -4.30 5.82
N TYR A 174 18.81 -4.71 4.68
CA TYR A 174 17.41 -5.13 4.54
C TYR A 174 17.06 -6.38 5.36
N ALA A 175 17.98 -7.35 5.47
CA ALA A 175 17.78 -8.50 6.33
C ALA A 175 17.57 -8.09 7.79
N ARG A 176 18.35 -7.13 8.29
CA ARG A 176 18.19 -6.58 9.65
C ARG A 176 16.85 -5.88 9.82
N SER A 177 16.49 -4.97 8.92
CA SER A 177 15.21 -4.23 9.00
C SER A 177 14.01 -5.17 8.95
N MET A 178 14.03 -6.16 8.06
CA MET A 178 12.97 -7.18 7.91
C MET A 178 13.02 -8.28 8.99
N ARG A 179 14.03 -8.25 9.86
CA ARG A 179 14.26 -9.28 10.90
C ARG A 179 14.46 -10.68 10.33
N PHE A 180 15.12 -10.77 9.20
CA PHE A 180 15.57 -12.01 8.59
C PHE A 180 17.00 -12.34 9.04
N GLY A 181 17.32 -13.65 9.09
CA GLY A 181 18.72 -14.06 9.10
C GLY A 181 19.38 -13.75 7.75
N ASP A 182 20.69 -13.48 7.74
CA ASP A 182 21.44 -13.09 6.54
C ASP A 182 21.33 -14.07 5.35
N ASN A 183 21.08 -15.34 5.65
CA ASN A 183 20.92 -16.40 4.66
C ASN A 183 19.47 -16.73 4.31
N ASN A 184 18.50 -15.86 4.66
CA ASN A 184 17.10 -16.11 4.36
C ASN A 184 16.90 -16.16 2.83
N PRO A 185 16.32 -17.25 2.29
CA PRO A 185 16.17 -17.41 0.83
C PRO A 185 15.27 -16.35 0.20
N LEU A 186 14.39 -15.71 0.96
CA LEU A 186 13.53 -14.64 0.47
C LEU A 186 14.31 -13.41 0.03
N LEU A 187 15.52 -13.20 0.56
CA LEU A 187 16.43 -12.13 0.15
C LEU A 187 16.91 -12.28 -1.30
N SER A 188 16.78 -13.47 -1.89
CA SER A 188 17.12 -13.69 -3.32
C SER A 188 16.17 -12.97 -4.29
N LYS A 189 14.98 -12.55 -3.83
CA LYS A 189 14.01 -11.78 -4.62
C LYS A 189 14.40 -10.29 -4.75
N MET A 190 15.40 -9.85 -3.99
CA MET A 190 15.83 -8.46 -3.97
C MET A 190 16.80 -8.16 -5.11
N SER A 191 16.52 -7.07 -5.80
CA SER A 191 17.37 -6.48 -6.83
C SER A 191 17.59 -5.01 -6.52
N ARG A 192 18.82 -4.53 -6.75
CA ARG A 192 19.12 -3.11 -6.64
C ARG A 192 18.33 -2.32 -7.69
N ALA A 193 17.69 -1.25 -7.30
CA ALA A 193 17.11 -0.28 -8.21
C ALA A 193 18.19 0.47 -8.98
N VAL A 194 17.94 0.77 -10.25
CA VAL A 194 18.88 1.48 -11.12
C VAL A 194 18.16 2.71 -11.69
N ALA A 195 18.72 3.90 -11.48
CA ALA A 195 18.18 5.13 -12.00
C ALA A 195 18.06 5.09 -13.54
N GLY A 196 16.96 5.61 -14.06
CA GLY A 196 16.63 5.58 -15.51
C GLY A 196 15.89 4.31 -15.95
N GLN A 197 15.74 3.30 -15.09
CA GLN A 197 14.92 2.14 -15.39
C GLN A 197 13.42 2.50 -15.27
N THR A 198 12.63 2.02 -16.22
CA THR A 198 11.15 2.11 -16.19
C THR A 198 10.56 0.72 -16.23
N ILE A 199 9.59 0.47 -15.36
CA ILE A 199 8.79 -0.77 -15.31
C ILE A 199 7.37 -0.39 -15.71
N VAL A 200 6.80 -1.14 -16.66
CA VAL A 200 5.42 -0.92 -17.11
C VAL A 200 4.58 -2.14 -16.79
N ILE A 201 3.49 -1.93 -16.10
CA ILE A 201 2.51 -2.96 -15.79
C ILE A 201 1.11 -2.37 -15.92
N ASP A 202 0.27 -3.00 -16.74
CA ASP A 202 -1.14 -2.62 -16.90
C ASP A 202 -1.37 -1.14 -17.28
N GLY A 203 -0.49 -0.61 -18.12
CA GLY A 203 -0.53 0.80 -18.54
C GLY A 203 -0.01 1.81 -17.51
N VAL A 204 0.33 1.34 -16.31
CA VAL A 204 0.98 2.13 -15.27
C VAL A 204 2.50 2.03 -15.44
N SER A 205 3.20 3.14 -15.47
CA SER A 205 4.67 3.17 -15.50
C SER A 205 5.24 3.56 -14.14
N VAL A 206 6.28 2.84 -13.74
CA VAL A 206 7.10 3.14 -12.56
C VAL A 206 8.49 3.49 -13.03
N ASP A 207 8.87 4.76 -12.90
CA ASP A 207 10.20 5.25 -13.24
C ASP A 207 11.06 5.27 -11.95
N ILE A 208 12.25 4.70 -12.00
CA ILE A 208 13.27 4.86 -10.97
C ILE A 208 14.03 6.15 -11.31
N LEU A 209 13.65 7.27 -10.70
CA LEU A 209 14.20 8.58 -11.03
C LEU A 209 15.59 8.80 -10.44
N TYR A 210 15.76 8.36 -9.20
CA TYR A 210 16.98 8.54 -8.47
C TYR A 210 17.29 7.30 -7.65
N ALA A 211 18.52 6.81 -7.72
CA ALA A 211 19.02 5.65 -6.99
C ALA A 211 20.51 5.86 -6.73
N PRO A 212 20.86 6.66 -5.71
CA PRO A 212 22.24 7.01 -5.43
C PRO A 212 23.04 5.78 -4.99
N PRO A 213 24.36 5.73 -5.28
CA PRO A 213 25.22 4.71 -4.74
C PRO A 213 25.40 4.93 -3.23
N TYR A 214 25.51 3.82 -2.49
CA TYR A 214 25.82 3.85 -1.07
C TYR A 214 27.32 4.05 -0.86
N ASP A 215 27.72 5.24 -0.41
CA ASP A 215 29.08 5.47 0.06
C ASP A 215 29.16 5.25 1.57
N LYS A 216 29.78 4.15 1.97
CA LYS A 216 29.91 3.76 3.38
C LYS A 216 30.71 4.77 4.23
N MET A 217 31.43 5.67 3.59
CA MET A 217 32.27 6.65 4.30
C MET A 217 31.51 7.90 4.74
N ASP A 218 30.38 8.22 4.07
CA ASP A 218 29.60 9.45 4.35
C ASP A 218 28.24 9.19 5.01
N SER A 219 27.76 7.95 5.05
CA SER A 219 26.38 7.66 5.47
C SER A 219 26.27 7.38 6.96
N ALA A 220 26.02 8.41 7.73
CA ALA A 220 25.70 8.26 9.16
C ALA A 220 24.26 7.80 9.42
N THR A 221 23.31 8.03 8.50
CA THR A 221 21.87 7.84 8.74
C THR A 221 21.18 6.89 7.78
N GLY A 222 21.69 6.64 6.56
CA GLY A 222 21.01 5.83 5.53
C GLY A 222 19.99 6.59 4.69
N ASN A 223 19.57 7.80 5.08
CA ASN A 223 18.59 8.60 4.32
C ASN A 223 19.17 9.10 2.99
N GLU A 224 20.49 9.25 2.93
CA GLU A 224 21.25 9.68 1.75
C GLU A 224 21.09 8.74 0.56
N VAL A 225 20.75 7.47 0.81
CA VAL A 225 20.56 6.46 -0.26
C VAL A 225 19.11 6.26 -0.66
N SER A 226 18.20 7.11 -0.19
CA SER A 226 16.79 6.99 -0.54
C SER A 226 16.55 7.00 -2.04
N ASN A 227 15.99 5.93 -2.56
CA ASN A 227 15.52 5.86 -3.94
C ASN A 227 14.28 6.71 -4.11
N VAL A 228 14.16 7.34 -5.29
CA VAL A 228 12.95 8.08 -5.68
C VAL A 228 12.28 7.39 -6.85
N TYR A 229 11.00 7.11 -6.67
CA TYR A 229 10.16 6.45 -7.67
C TYR A 229 9.04 7.39 -8.12
N ARG A 230 8.73 7.39 -9.41
CA ARG A 230 7.57 8.08 -9.96
C ARG A 230 6.64 7.09 -10.63
N VAL A 231 5.40 7.01 -10.14
CA VAL A 231 4.32 6.26 -10.77
C VAL A 231 3.53 7.19 -11.66
N ARG A 232 3.24 6.76 -12.89
CA ARG A 232 2.43 7.52 -13.85
C ARG A 232 1.33 6.67 -14.44
N TYR A 233 0.15 7.26 -14.51
CA TYR A 233 -0.99 6.71 -15.24
C TYR A 233 -1.73 7.85 -15.95
N GLY A 234 -1.70 7.86 -17.28
CA GLY A 234 -2.19 9.00 -18.07
C GLY A 234 -1.50 10.30 -17.70
N ASN A 235 -2.28 11.31 -17.33
CA ASN A 235 -1.80 12.64 -16.93
C ASN A 235 -1.54 12.78 -15.42
N CYS A 236 -1.80 11.73 -14.65
CA CYS A 236 -1.57 11.73 -13.20
C CYS A 236 -0.23 11.09 -12.85
N SER A 237 0.48 11.69 -11.91
CA SER A 237 1.77 11.18 -11.43
C SER A 237 1.90 11.29 -9.92
N PHE A 238 2.58 10.30 -9.33
CA PHE A 238 2.82 10.18 -7.90
C PHE A 238 4.32 10.01 -7.67
N LEU A 239 4.90 10.85 -6.83
CA LEU A 239 6.32 10.83 -6.51
C LEU A 239 6.52 10.29 -5.10
N PHE A 240 7.22 9.16 -4.99
CA PHE A 240 7.61 8.52 -3.73
C PHE A 240 9.08 8.80 -3.48
N THR A 241 9.39 9.51 -2.43
CA THR A 241 10.70 10.11 -2.18
C THR A 241 11.48 9.45 -1.05
N GLY A 242 10.84 8.52 -0.31
CA GLY A 242 11.42 8.02 0.94
C GLY A 242 11.82 9.17 1.86
N ASP A 243 13.02 9.09 2.42
CA ASP A 243 13.58 10.08 3.32
C ASP A 243 14.68 10.94 2.66
N LEU A 244 14.50 11.24 1.36
CA LEU A 244 15.41 12.04 0.58
C LEU A 244 15.76 13.36 1.31
N ILE A 245 17.04 13.66 1.45
CA ILE A 245 17.55 14.87 2.08
C ILE A 245 17.85 15.97 1.06
N LYS A 246 17.93 17.23 1.50
CA LYS A 246 18.13 18.41 0.63
C LYS A 246 19.30 18.28 -0.33
N GLU A 247 20.44 17.76 0.13
CA GLU A 247 21.62 17.59 -0.72
C GLU A 247 21.33 16.69 -1.92
N HIS A 248 20.55 15.62 -1.72
CA HIS A 248 20.17 14.70 -2.77
C HIS A 248 18.99 15.20 -3.62
N GLU A 249 18.12 16.06 -3.06
CA GLU A 249 17.13 16.81 -3.83
C GLU A 249 17.82 17.69 -4.89
N GLU A 250 18.84 18.48 -4.48
CA GLU A 250 19.61 19.33 -5.38
C GLU A 250 20.31 18.53 -6.49
N LYS A 251 20.95 17.41 -6.13
CA LYS A 251 21.56 16.50 -7.11
C LYS A 251 20.55 15.98 -8.11
N MET A 252 19.39 15.51 -7.63
CA MET A 252 18.31 14.98 -8.47
C MET A 252 17.77 16.06 -9.42
N ILE A 253 17.49 17.27 -8.93
CA ILE A 253 17.01 18.39 -9.73
C ILE A 253 18.05 18.75 -10.80
N SER A 254 19.33 18.82 -10.45
CA SER A 254 20.40 19.12 -11.40
C SER A 254 20.52 18.11 -12.53
N MET A 255 20.17 16.83 -12.27
CA MET A 255 20.23 15.74 -13.24
C MET A 255 18.98 15.68 -14.13
N LEU A 256 17.79 15.94 -13.57
CA LEU A 256 16.52 15.67 -14.22
C LEU A 256 15.74 16.93 -14.64
N GLY A 257 16.08 18.09 -14.09
CA GLY A 257 15.38 19.34 -14.33
C GLY A 257 14.00 19.38 -13.66
N GLU A 258 12.95 19.62 -14.43
CA GLU A 258 11.57 19.68 -13.91
C GLU A 258 11.07 18.30 -13.50
N LEU A 259 10.46 18.26 -12.29
CA LEU A 259 9.96 17.04 -11.65
C LEU A 259 8.46 17.09 -11.42
N HIS A 260 7.72 17.87 -12.22
CA HIS A 260 6.28 18.05 -12.04
C HIS A 260 5.58 16.74 -11.68
N THR A 261 4.80 16.77 -10.60
CA THR A 261 4.03 15.62 -10.14
C THR A 261 2.66 16.05 -9.62
N THR A 262 1.67 15.18 -9.76
CA THR A 262 0.31 15.46 -9.26
C THR A 262 0.25 15.32 -7.73
N VAL A 263 0.89 14.28 -7.21
CA VAL A 263 0.95 13.99 -5.77
C VAL A 263 2.40 13.71 -5.38
N VAL A 264 2.87 14.33 -4.32
CA VAL A 264 4.16 14.00 -3.72
C VAL A 264 3.96 13.38 -2.34
N LYS A 265 4.57 12.23 -2.08
CA LYS A 265 4.88 11.81 -0.71
C LYS A 265 6.00 12.72 -0.22
N VAL A 266 5.72 13.53 0.78
CA VAL A 266 6.69 14.52 1.29
C VAL A 266 7.93 13.82 1.84
N PRO A 267 9.14 14.21 1.40
CA PRO A 267 10.38 13.57 1.85
C PRO A 267 10.53 13.63 3.37
N HIS A 268 11.07 12.55 3.94
CA HIS A 268 11.46 12.42 5.33
C HIS A 268 10.37 12.88 6.31
N HIS A 269 9.13 12.43 6.03
CA HIS A 269 7.93 12.71 6.85
C HIS A 269 7.68 14.21 7.12
N GLY A 270 8.25 15.10 6.31
CA GLY A 270 8.19 16.55 6.52
C GLY A 270 9.22 17.07 7.53
N SER A 271 10.39 16.43 7.62
CA SER A 271 11.57 16.94 8.33
C SER A 271 12.07 18.24 7.69
N ASP A 272 12.69 19.12 8.49
CA ASP A 272 13.37 20.31 8.01
C ASP A 272 14.71 20.02 7.31
N THR A 273 15.20 18.77 7.36
CA THR A 273 16.35 18.30 6.59
C THR A 273 16.06 18.03 5.11
N SER A 274 14.77 18.11 4.73
CA SER A 274 14.27 17.81 3.38
C SER A 274 13.33 18.91 2.86
N SER A 275 12.76 18.69 1.68
CA SER A 275 11.77 19.58 1.06
C SER A 275 12.29 21.01 0.89
N SER A 276 13.43 21.19 0.21
CA SER A 276 13.97 22.50 -0.14
C SER A 276 12.97 23.32 -0.97
N GLU A 277 13.11 24.65 -0.98
CA GLU A 277 12.26 25.52 -1.84
C GLU A 277 12.38 25.12 -3.31
N ASP A 278 13.59 24.77 -3.76
CA ASP A 278 13.84 24.35 -5.14
C ASP A 278 13.15 23.03 -5.44
N PHE A 279 13.16 22.07 -4.51
CA PHE A 279 12.47 20.78 -4.66
C PHE A 279 10.96 20.97 -4.75
N VAL A 280 10.38 21.77 -3.86
CA VAL A 280 8.92 22.04 -3.86
C VAL A 280 8.51 22.76 -5.14
N THR A 281 9.32 23.70 -5.61
CA THR A 281 9.08 24.40 -6.88
C THR A 281 9.22 23.47 -8.09
N ALA A 282 10.26 22.64 -8.14
CA ALA A 282 10.50 21.71 -9.25
C ALA A 282 9.41 20.62 -9.35
N THR A 283 8.88 20.17 -8.21
CA THR A 283 7.81 19.16 -8.18
C THR A 283 6.43 19.78 -8.35
N SER A 284 6.20 21.00 -7.87
CA SER A 284 4.95 21.77 -7.94
C SER A 284 3.68 20.92 -7.85
N PRO A 285 3.49 20.16 -6.74
CA PRO A 285 2.44 19.17 -6.65
C PRO A 285 1.08 19.81 -6.37
N LEU A 286 -0.02 19.15 -6.81
CA LEU A 286 -1.37 19.50 -6.37
C LEU A 286 -1.65 19.04 -4.93
N TYR A 287 -1.06 17.89 -4.54
CA TYR A 287 -1.21 17.32 -3.20
C TYR A 287 0.15 16.96 -2.62
N ALA A 288 0.37 17.32 -1.36
CA ALA A 288 1.53 16.92 -0.57
C ALA A 288 1.05 16.01 0.58
N VAL A 289 1.47 14.75 0.57
CA VAL A 289 1.06 13.73 1.54
C VAL A 289 2.17 13.49 2.55
N TYR A 290 1.87 13.65 3.83
CA TYR A 290 2.75 13.38 4.96
C TYR A 290 2.37 12.05 5.59
N CYS A 291 3.24 11.07 5.51
CA CYS A 291 3.12 9.80 6.22
C CYS A 291 3.76 9.96 7.59
N VAL A 292 2.95 10.19 8.62
CA VAL A 292 3.40 10.54 9.97
C VAL A 292 2.50 9.90 11.02
N GLY A 293 3.06 9.56 12.16
CA GLY A 293 2.29 9.09 13.31
C GLY A 293 1.78 10.23 14.19
N ALA A 294 0.61 10.03 14.79
CA ALA A 294 0.12 10.94 15.82
C ALA A 294 1.12 11.00 16.98
N ASP A 295 1.33 12.21 17.51
CA ASP A 295 2.21 12.45 18.66
C ASP A 295 3.64 11.89 18.50
N ASN A 296 4.15 11.82 17.25
CA ASN A 296 5.47 11.30 17.00
C ASN A 296 6.56 12.14 17.70
N SER A 297 7.57 11.45 18.25
CA SER A 297 8.65 12.08 19.03
C SER A 297 9.60 12.95 18.20
N PHE A 298 9.52 12.87 16.87
CA PHE A 298 10.36 13.66 15.94
C PHE A 298 9.82 15.07 15.73
N GLY A 299 8.54 15.32 16.08
CA GLY A 299 7.85 16.58 15.83
C GLY A 299 7.62 16.84 14.34
N HIS A 300 7.45 15.77 13.55
CA HIS A 300 7.10 15.83 12.13
C HIS A 300 5.57 15.87 11.94
N PRO A 301 5.08 16.51 10.87
CA PRO A 301 5.82 17.38 9.96
C PRO A 301 6.17 18.73 10.62
N ARG A 302 7.28 19.33 10.25
CA ARG A 302 7.62 20.69 10.67
C ARG A 302 6.68 21.69 10.01
N SER A 303 6.21 22.67 10.77
CA SER A 303 5.28 23.71 10.25
C SER A 303 5.89 24.45 9.06
N SER A 304 7.19 24.75 9.11
CA SER A 304 7.93 25.39 8.02
C SER A 304 7.88 24.61 6.70
N VAL A 305 7.86 23.26 6.76
CA VAL A 305 7.74 22.39 5.58
C VAL A 305 6.31 22.41 5.08
N VAL A 306 5.33 22.30 5.96
CA VAL A 306 3.89 22.38 5.58
C VAL A 306 3.61 23.69 4.88
N GLU A 307 3.97 24.84 5.49
CA GLU A 307 3.79 26.15 4.93
C GLU A 307 4.48 26.35 3.57
N ARG A 308 5.61 25.66 3.33
CA ARG A 308 6.32 25.71 2.05
C ARG A 308 5.49 25.10 0.92
N TYR A 309 4.92 23.92 1.15
CA TYR A 309 4.03 23.28 0.17
C TYR A 309 2.74 24.07 -0.02
N GLU A 310 2.13 24.57 1.04
CA GLU A 310 0.91 25.37 0.97
C GLU A 310 1.12 26.69 0.23
N ARG A 311 2.23 27.40 0.46
CA ARG A 311 2.61 28.60 -0.31
C ARG A 311 2.83 28.32 -1.80
N ASN A 312 3.27 27.11 -2.14
CA ASN A 312 3.40 26.67 -3.52
C ASN A 312 2.07 26.19 -4.14
N GLY A 313 0.95 26.24 -3.40
CA GLY A 313 -0.39 25.92 -3.86
C GLY A 313 -0.80 24.46 -3.66
N ALA A 314 0.01 23.62 -3.01
CA ALA A 314 -0.34 22.24 -2.74
C ALA A 314 -1.38 22.12 -1.62
N LYS A 315 -2.32 21.19 -1.77
CA LYS A 315 -3.18 20.74 -0.65
C LYS A 315 -2.42 19.72 0.18
N THR A 316 -2.36 19.96 1.48
CA THR A 316 -1.65 19.10 2.44
C THR A 316 -2.59 18.06 3.04
N LEU A 317 -2.16 16.79 3.06
CA LEU A 317 -2.86 15.67 3.69
C LEU A 317 -1.89 14.93 4.60
N ARG A 318 -2.38 14.42 5.74
CA ARG A 318 -1.53 13.81 6.77
C ARG A 318 -2.17 12.54 7.31
N THR A 319 -1.43 11.42 7.34
CA THR A 319 -1.97 10.14 7.84
C THR A 319 -2.40 10.18 9.31
N ASP A 320 -1.75 10.98 10.15
CA ASP A 320 -2.10 11.13 11.57
C ASP A 320 -3.41 11.92 11.82
N ARG A 321 -3.93 12.61 10.81
CA ARG A 321 -5.17 13.40 10.91
C ARG A 321 -6.27 12.88 10.01
N ASP A 322 -5.87 12.45 8.81
CA ASP A 322 -6.78 12.05 7.74
C ASP A 322 -6.96 10.53 7.68
N GLY A 323 -6.21 9.76 8.50
CA GLY A 323 -6.14 8.31 8.43
C GLY A 323 -5.51 7.85 7.11
N ALA A 324 -5.90 6.70 6.61
CA ALA A 324 -5.47 6.27 5.28
C ALA A 324 -6.01 7.24 4.22
N ILE A 325 -5.18 7.56 3.21
CA ILE A 325 -5.49 8.49 2.13
C ILE A 325 -5.46 7.72 0.82
N VAL A 326 -6.58 7.71 0.09
CA VAL A 326 -6.73 6.94 -1.15
C VAL A 326 -7.01 7.90 -2.31
N PHE A 327 -6.10 7.92 -3.28
CA PHE A 327 -6.30 8.58 -4.55
C PHE A 327 -6.78 7.56 -5.58
N ARG A 328 -7.75 7.97 -6.42
CA ARG A 328 -8.23 7.21 -7.58
C ARG A 328 -8.11 8.03 -8.84
N THR A 329 -7.67 7.40 -9.92
CA THR A 329 -7.53 8.08 -11.20
C THR A 329 -7.80 7.14 -12.37
N ASP A 330 -8.51 7.65 -13.38
CA ASP A 330 -8.67 7.05 -14.70
C ASP A 330 -7.57 7.48 -15.69
N GLY A 331 -6.56 8.19 -15.19
CA GLY A 331 -5.48 8.78 -15.97
C GLY A 331 -5.71 10.25 -16.35
N ASN A 332 -6.92 10.80 -16.19
CA ASN A 332 -7.26 12.20 -16.48
C ASN A 332 -7.87 12.91 -15.26
N ARG A 333 -8.74 12.23 -14.56
CA ARG A 333 -9.39 12.73 -13.35
C ARG A 333 -8.69 12.14 -12.13
N LEU A 334 -8.56 12.94 -11.07
CA LEU A 334 -8.04 12.49 -9.79
C LEU A 334 -9.07 12.82 -8.71
N THR A 335 -9.40 11.82 -7.90
CA THR A 335 -10.21 11.97 -6.69
C THR A 335 -9.41 11.52 -5.49
N VAL A 336 -9.72 12.07 -4.31
CA VAL A 336 -9.07 11.70 -3.04
C VAL A 336 -10.13 11.43 -1.99
N HIS A 337 -9.92 10.34 -1.23
CA HIS A 337 -10.73 9.94 -0.10
C HIS A 337 -9.84 9.75 1.13
N THR A 338 -10.30 10.20 2.29
CA THR A 338 -9.58 10.06 3.56
C THR A 338 -10.42 9.27 4.55
N PHE A 339 -9.76 8.53 5.44
CA PHE A 339 -10.38 7.61 6.39
C PHE A 339 -10.08 8.01 7.85
N ALA A 340 -10.20 9.31 8.17
CA ALA A 340 -10.14 9.77 9.56
C ALA A 340 -11.24 9.12 10.40
N GLU A 341 -11.01 8.94 11.69
CA GLU A 341 -11.96 8.30 12.61
C GLU A 341 -13.39 8.84 12.41
N GLY A 342 -14.29 7.96 11.93
CA GLY A 342 -15.71 8.21 11.77
C GLY A 342 -16.15 9.08 10.60
N LYS A 343 -15.25 9.43 9.66
CA LYS A 343 -15.62 10.22 8.48
C LYS A 343 -15.16 9.54 7.19
N ILE A 344 -16.12 9.00 6.46
CA ILE A 344 -15.95 8.67 5.04
C ILE A 344 -16.30 9.96 4.30
N PHE A 345 -15.29 10.65 3.79
CA PHE A 345 -15.51 11.82 2.95
C PHE A 345 -15.39 11.37 1.49
N GLY A 346 -16.52 11.35 0.80
CA GLY A 346 -16.57 11.34 -0.65
C GLY A 346 -17.28 12.61 -1.07
N ASP A 347 -16.64 13.39 -1.90
CA ASP A 347 -17.28 14.39 -2.75
C ASP A 347 -17.18 13.93 -4.21
#